data_f4c59f6301c01b18684b58d9d6dee98c
#
_entry.id   f4c59f6301c01b18684b58d9d6dee98c
#
_cell.length_a   1.000
_cell.length_b   1.000
_cell.length_c   1.000
_cell.angle_alpha   90.00
_cell.angle_beta   90.00
_cell.angle_gamma   90.00
#
_symmetry.space_group_name_H-M   'P 1'
#
loop_
_entity.id
_entity.type
_entity.pdbx_description
1 polymer ?
#
loop_
_entity_poly.entity_id
_entity_poly.type
_entity_poly.pdbx_seq_one_letter_code
_entity_poly.pdbx_strand_id
1 'polypeptide(L)'
;MLPTILSDAICSLVEGEKKFAFTLDLHINKEREEIVKYNFVNTMINVKKNYRYDTNELDNPDVKLAFLSVKNLNKYYKYVDRIENTHDMIAYMMIMMNYYCARFLKMEKTGLFRSAKINQAYDPPEHVPQEINKFLKLWHSFGGQYCDYKNFESHDLLELDAYVHITSPIRRLPDLLNIIIIQDKMGLVSLKGNRKTFLEGWMKPESIEYINQTMRSIRRVQNDCNLLDLCSKDDTIKDKVFEAFVFDKIVRNDALYQYMVFMPEFKMT
;
A
#
# COMPACT_ATOMS: atom_id res chain seq x y z
N MET A 1 -7.19 -9.75 9.31
CA MET A 1 -6.82 -9.00 10.54
C MET A 1 -6.37 -9.99 11.61
N LEU A 2 -5.37 -9.59 12.40
CA LEU A 2 -5.00 -10.35 13.61
C LEU A 2 -6.15 -10.30 14.63
N PRO A 3 -6.23 -11.29 15.56
CA PRO A 3 -7.15 -11.20 16.69
C PRO A 3 -6.99 -9.89 17.49
N THR A 4 -8.07 -9.36 18.06
CA THR A 4 -8.11 -8.04 18.73
C THR A 4 -7.01 -7.86 19.78
N ILE A 5 -6.73 -8.90 20.57
CA ILE A 5 -5.65 -8.84 21.59
C ILE A 5 -4.26 -8.61 20.97
N LEU A 6 -4.02 -9.11 19.76
CA LEU A 6 -2.77 -8.86 19.04
C LEU A 6 -2.80 -7.52 18.33
N SER A 7 -3.89 -7.21 17.61
CA SER A 7 -3.99 -6.00 16.79
C SER A 7 -4.02 -4.73 17.64
N ASP A 8 -4.77 -4.71 18.72
CA ASP A 8 -5.06 -3.48 19.45
C ASP A 8 -4.13 -3.28 20.66
N ALA A 9 -3.71 -4.39 21.30
CA ALA A 9 -2.90 -4.30 22.50
C ALA A 9 -1.40 -4.56 22.21
N ILE A 10 -1.05 -5.75 21.68
CA ILE A 10 0.36 -6.18 21.63
C ILE A 10 1.11 -5.55 20.47
N CYS A 11 0.51 -5.55 19.26
CA CYS A 11 1.18 -5.12 18.02
C CYS A 11 0.92 -3.66 17.67
N SER A 12 -0.10 -3.01 18.23
CA SER A 12 -0.39 -1.61 17.94
C SER A 12 0.64 -0.68 18.59
N LEU A 13 1.14 0.28 17.82
CA LEU A 13 2.09 1.28 18.29
C LEU A 13 1.35 2.42 19.02
N VAL A 14 0.88 2.10 20.22
CA VAL A 14 0.10 3.02 21.07
C VAL A 14 1.02 3.95 21.84
N GLU A 15 0.61 5.22 21.95
CA GLU A 15 1.30 6.28 22.70
C GLU A 15 1.55 5.88 24.16
N GLY A 16 2.74 6.23 24.67
CA GLY A 16 3.17 5.98 26.04
C GLY A 16 3.70 4.57 26.30
N GLU A 17 3.64 3.66 25.34
CA GLU A 17 4.03 2.27 25.52
C GLU A 17 5.32 1.89 24.79
N LYS A 18 6.05 0.93 25.39
CA LYS A 18 7.18 0.27 24.75
C LYS A 18 6.67 -0.85 23.85
N LYS A 19 7.07 -0.84 22.58
CA LYS A 19 6.64 -1.83 21.58
C LYS A 19 7.81 -2.39 20.81
N PHE A 20 7.71 -3.66 20.42
CA PHE A 20 8.64 -4.23 19.45
C PHE A 20 8.27 -3.75 18.05
N ALA A 21 9.28 -3.37 17.27
CA ALA A 21 9.12 -2.94 15.90
C ALA A 21 10.20 -3.55 15.01
N PHE A 22 9.82 -3.83 13.77
CA PHE A 22 10.77 -4.10 12.68
C PHE A 22 11.06 -2.77 11.98
N THR A 23 12.31 -2.33 12.03
CA THR A 23 12.72 -0.97 11.68
C THR A 23 13.70 -0.98 10.51
N LEU A 24 13.51 -0.01 9.61
CA LEU A 24 14.49 0.36 8.59
C LEU A 24 15.24 1.61 9.06
N ASP A 25 16.51 1.46 9.38
CA ASP A 25 17.39 2.58 9.73
C ASP A 25 18.06 3.11 8.47
N LEU A 26 17.93 4.41 8.22
CA LEU A 26 18.54 5.10 7.10
C LEU A 26 19.62 6.06 7.59
N HIS A 27 20.82 5.94 7.05
CA HIS A 27 21.91 6.88 7.26
C HIS A 27 21.98 7.85 6.07
N ILE A 28 21.69 9.11 6.30
CA ILE A 28 21.63 10.14 5.27
C ILE A 28 22.84 11.06 5.43
N ASN A 29 23.59 11.26 4.34
CA ASN A 29 24.60 12.32 4.29
C ASN A 29 23.90 13.67 4.17
N LYS A 30 24.09 14.56 5.16
CA LYS A 30 23.41 15.86 5.21
C LYS A 30 23.85 16.83 4.11
N GLU A 31 25.09 16.72 3.64
CA GLU A 31 25.63 17.62 2.61
C GLU A 31 25.18 17.22 1.20
N ARG A 32 25.09 15.90 0.94
CA ARG A 32 24.71 15.35 -0.36
C ARG A 32 23.24 14.93 -0.45
N GLU A 33 22.54 14.93 0.70
CA GLU A 33 21.15 14.47 0.81
C GLU A 33 20.94 13.04 0.26
N GLU A 34 21.99 12.20 0.35
CA GLU A 34 22.00 10.82 -0.18
C GLU A 34 21.92 9.80 0.95
N ILE A 35 21.25 8.68 0.68
CA ILE A 35 21.24 7.53 1.59
C ILE A 35 22.53 6.74 1.39
N VAL A 36 23.44 6.84 2.37
CA VAL A 36 24.75 6.18 2.33
C VAL A 36 24.73 4.76 2.85
N LYS A 37 23.77 4.44 3.72
CA LYS A 37 23.61 3.11 4.32
C LYS A 37 22.19 2.91 4.81
N TYR A 38 21.73 1.67 4.77
CA TYR A 38 20.50 1.26 5.45
C TYR A 38 20.66 -0.10 6.12
N ASN A 39 19.91 -0.33 7.20
CA ASN A 39 19.84 -1.60 7.89
C ASN A 39 18.41 -1.93 8.29
N PHE A 40 18.09 -3.23 8.32
CA PHE A 40 16.88 -3.72 8.96
C PHE A 40 17.24 -4.27 10.34
N VAL A 41 16.48 -3.88 11.36
CA VAL A 41 16.72 -4.31 12.74
C VAL A 41 15.41 -4.54 13.48
N ASN A 42 15.43 -5.48 14.43
CA ASN A 42 14.38 -5.57 15.43
C ASN A 42 14.70 -4.59 16.56
N THR A 43 13.78 -3.70 16.85
CA THR A 43 13.93 -2.65 17.87
C THR A 43 12.84 -2.75 18.92
N MET A 44 13.14 -2.21 20.10
CA MET A 44 12.13 -1.86 21.07
C MET A 44 12.03 -0.34 21.12
N ILE A 45 10.91 0.19 20.65
CA ILE A 45 10.63 1.63 20.59
C ILE A 45 9.73 2.05 21.73
N ASN A 46 9.84 3.31 22.15
CA ASN A 46 8.87 3.96 23.02
C ASN A 46 8.10 4.98 22.20
N VAL A 47 6.80 4.73 21.99
CA VAL A 47 5.94 5.61 21.19
C VAL A 47 5.62 6.85 22.04
N LYS A 48 6.20 7.99 21.69
CA LYS A 48 6.02 9.23 22.43
C LYS A 48 4.66 9.85 22.21
N LYS A 49 4.14 9.83 20.97
CA LYS A 49 2.88 10.44 20.59
C LYS A 49 2.31 9.82 19.32
N ASN A 50 0.99 9.64 19.30
CA ASN A 50 0.24 9.36 18.10
C ASN A 50 -0.38 10.66 17.56
N TYR A 51 -0.16 10.95 16.29
CA TYR A 51 -0.71 12.12 15.61
C TYR A 51 -1.91 11.73 14.74
N ARG A 52 -2.80 12.69 14.50
CA ARG A 52 -3.89 12.59 13.53
C ARG A 52 -3.59 13.51 12.38
N TYR A 53 -3.96 13.13 11.16
CA TYR A 53 -3.70 13.92 9.95
C TYR A 53 -4.39 15.29 9.91
N ASP A 54 -5.37 15.53 10.79
CA ASP A 54 -6.18 16.76 10.82
C ASP A 54 -5.66 17.79 11.84
N THR A 55 -4.50 17.59 12.43
CA THR A 55 -3.89 18.47 13.44
C THR A 55 -2.68 19.20 12.90
N ASN A 56 -2.28 20.31 13.54
CA ASN A 56 -1.11 21.12 13.19
C ASN A 56 0.20 20.40 13.58
N GLU A 57 0.45 19.23 13.02
CA GLU A 57 1.56 18.34 13.36
C GLU A 57 2.92 18.97 13.05
N LEU A 58 2.97 19.82 12.02
CA LEU A 58 4.20 20.54 11.62
C LEU A 58 4.66 21.60 12.64
N ASP A 59 3.86 21.90 13.66
CA ASP A 59 4.27 22.74 14.78
C ASP A 59 5.28 22.01 15.70
N ASN A 60 5.31 20.66 15.65
CA ASN A 60 6.31 19.88 16.36
C ASN A 60 7.65 19.94 15.59
N PRO A 61 8.77 20.37 16.23
CA PRO A 61 10.08 20.49 15.58
C PRO A 61 10.59 19.16 14.98
N ASP A 62 10.36 18.04 15.66
CA ASP A 62 10.81 16.71 15.19
C ASP A 62 10.04 16.28 13.94
N VAL A 63 8.73 16.50 13.92
CA VAL A 63 7.88 16.22 12.75
C VAL A 63 8.28 17.13 11.58
N LYS A 64 8.53 18.42 11.84
CA LYS A 64 8.98 19.37 10.84
C LYS A 64 10.34 18.98 10.25
N LEU A 65 11.28 18.54 11.10
CA LEU A 65 12.57 18.05 10.64
C LEU A 65 12.43 16.81 9.75
N ALA A 66 11.62 15.84 10.15
CA ALA A 66 11.32 14.66 9.35
C ALA A 66 10.66 15.02 8.00
N PHE A 67 9.70 15.96 8.01
CA PHE A 67 9.03 16.45 6.81
C PHE A 67 10.02 17.09 5.82
N LEU A 68 10.90 17.96 6.29
CA LEU A 68 11.91 18.60 5.45
C LEU A 68 12.92 17.58 4.89
N SER A 69 13.34 16.62 5.71
CA SER A 69 14.25 15.55 5.28
C SER A 69 13.62 14.69 4.18
N VAL A 70 12.35 14.30 4.33
CA VAL A 70 11.61 13.53 3.32
C VAL A 70 11.40 14.35 2.04
N LYS A 71 11.07 15.63 2.18
CA LYS A 71 10.91 16.54 1.02
C LYS A 71 12.19 16.67 0.20
N ASN A 72 13.33 16.69 0.88
CA ASN A 72 14.63 16.71 0.22
C ASN A 72 14.95 15.37 -0.44
N LEU A 73 14.76 14.26 0.27
CA LEU A 73 14.96 12.92 -0.29
C LEU A 73 14.12 12.66 -1.54
N ASN A 74 12.88 13.17 -1.60
CA ASN A 74 12.01 12.99 -2.76
C ASN A 74 12.52 13.67 -4.03
N LYS A 75 13.48 14.60 -3.94
CA LYS A 75 14.14 15.19 -5.11
C LYS A 75 15.04 14.17 -5.84
N TYR A 76 15.66 13.26 -5.09
CA TYR A 76 16.62 12.26 -5.59
C TYR A 76 16.01 10.87 -5.71
N TYR A 77 15.11 10.52 -4.79
CA TYR A 77 14.40 9.24 -4.73
C TYR A 77 12.91 9.52 -4.83
N LYS A 78 12.44 9.75 -6.07
CA LYS A 78 11.08 10.22 -6.33
C LYS A 78 10.09 9.06 -6.25
N TYR A 79 9.44 8.90 -5.08
CA TYR A 79 8.38 7.90 -4.88
C TYR A 79 6.98 8.50 -4.95
N VAL A 80 6.84 9.81 -4.76
CA VAL A 80 5.59 10.55 -4.88
C VAL A 80 5.82 11.82 -5.68
N ASP A 81 4.78 12.36 -6.31
CA ASP A 81 4.90 13.55 -7.14
C ASP A 81 5.35 14.77 -6.33
N ARG A 82 4.70 15.01 -5.18
CA ARG A 82 4.98 16.14 -4.28
C ARG A 82 4.78 15.75 -2.82
N ILE A 83 5.53 16.41 -1.93
CA ILE A 83 5.35 16.34 -0.48
C ILE A 83 4.82 17.71 -0.02
N GLU A 84 3.52 17.79 0.27
CA GLU A 84 2.85 19.02 0.64
C GLU A 84 2.38 19.02 2.10
N ASN A 85 2.12 17.83 2.66
CA ASN A 85 1.58 17.64 4.00
C ASN A 85 2.19 16.39 4.68
N THR A 86 1.82 16.16 5.93
CA THR A 86 2.30 15.00 6.71
C THR A 86 1.79 13.67 6.17
N HIS A 87 0.62 13.64 5.53
CA HIS A 87 0.11 12.45 4.86
C HIS A 87 1.03 12.01 3.71
N ASP A 88 1.48 12.97 2.87
CA ASP A 88 2.40 12.68 1.77
C ASP A 88 3.76 12.21 2.31
N MET A 89 4.24 12.82 3.41
CA MET A 89 5.45 12.40 4.10
C MET A 89 5.36 10.93 4.53
N ILE A 90 4.28 10.54 5.19
CA ILE A 90 4.08 9.15 5.65
C ILE A 90 3.93 8.20 4.45
N ALA A 91 3.19 8.59 3.40
CA ALA A 91 3.07 7.81 2.18
C ALA A 91 4.43 7.55 1.53
N TYR A 92 5.28 8.59 1.45
CA TYR A 92 6.65 8.46 0.97
C TYR A 92 7.48 7.46 1.80
N MET A 93 7.45 7.58 3.13
CA MET A 93 8.20 6.69 4.02
C MET A 93 7.70 5.23 3.92
N MET A 94 6.38 5.02 3.76
CA MET A 94 5.80 3.69 3.54
C MET A 94 6.27 3.08 2.21
N ILE A 95 6.26 3.86 1.13
CA ILE A 95 6.72 3.38 -0.19
C ILE A 95 8.21 3.03 -0.12
N MET A 96 9.02 3.88 0.51
CA MET A 96 10.44 3.64 0.71
C MET A 96 10.68 2.34 1.50
N MET A 97 10.04 2.14 2.64
CA MET A 97 10.16 0.90 3.43
C MET A 97 9.80 -0.33 2.60
N ASN A 98 8.66 -0.28 1.90
CA ASN A 98 8.21 -1.37 1.03
C ASN A 98 9.21 -1.67 -0.10
N TYR A 99 9.79 -0.65 -0.72
CA TYR A 99 10.76 -0.80 -1.79
C TYR A 99 12.10 -1.37 -1.31
N TYR A 100 12.64 -0.89 -0.18
CA TYR A 100 13.88 -1.46 0.37
C TYR A 100 13.70 -2.92 0.77
N CYS A 101 12.55 -3.28 1.33
CA CYS A 101 12.21 -4.68 1.61
C CYS A 101 12.06 -5.50 0.32
N ALA A 102 11.48 -4.93 -0.74
CA ALA A 102 11.39 -5.61 -2.04
C ALA A 102 12.76 -5.91 -2.63
N ARG A 103 13.70 -4.96 -2.57
CA ARG A 103 15.09 -5.17 -3.01
C ARG A 103 15.77 -6.29 -2.24
N PHE A 104 15.62 -6.30 -0.92
CA PHE A 104 16.16 -7.38 -0.08
C PHE A 104 15.58 -8.74 -0.47
N LEU A 105 14.26 -8.86 -0.54
CA LEU A 105 13.58 -10.10 -0.91
C LEU A 105 13.91 -10.56 -2.34
N LYS A 106 14.12 -9.63 -3.26
CA LYS A 106 14.57 -9.90 -4.63
C LYS A 106 15.98 -10.51 -4.64
N MET A 107 16.91 -9.99 -3.83
CA MET A 107 18.26 -10.58 -3.67
C MET A 107 18.20 -11.99 -3.06
N GLU A 108 17.35 -12.19 -2.07
CA GLU A 108 17.14 -13.48 -1.40
C GLU A 108 16.28 -14.47 -2.22
N LYS A 109 15.79 -14.06 -3.39
CA LYS A 109 14.94 -14.86 -4.30
C LYS A 109 13.72 -15.46 -3.61
N THR A 110 13.04 -14.68 -2.78
CA THR A 110 11.88 -15.09 -1.98
C THR A 110 10.95 -13.92 -1.71
N GLY A 111 9.76 -14.17 -1.15
CA GLY A 111 8.81 -13.15 -0.73
C GLY A 111 7.56 -13.08 -1.59
N LEU A 112 6.59 -12.28 -1.11
CA LEU A 112 5.34 -11.95 -1.81
C LEU A 112 5.42 -10.53 -2.34
N PHE A 113 5.54 -10.41 -3.66
CA PHE A 113 5.63 -9.15 -4.37
C PHE A 113 4.25 -8.62 -4.74
N ARG A 114 4.15 -7.32 -4.84
CA ARG A 114 2.96 -6.62 -5.32
C ARG A 114 3.24 -6.09 -6.71
N SER A 115 2.72 -6.76 -7.72
CA SER A 115 2.86 -6.36 -9.13
C SER A 115 1.65 -5.53 -9.57
N ALA A 116 1.88 -4.50 -10.36
CA ALA A 116 0.82 -3.68 -10.96
C ALA A 116 1.30 -3.21 -12.34
N LYS A 117 0.88 -3.94 -13.38
CA LYS A 117 1.22 -3.63 -14.76
C LYS A 117 0.19 -2.72 -15.39
N ILE A 118 0.63 -1.64 -16.01
CA ILE A 118 -0.20 -0.83 -16.90
C ILE A 118 -0.29 -1.54 -18.25
N ASN A 119 -1.49 -1.68 -18.76
CA ASN A 119 -1.67 -2.17 -20.12
C ASN A 119 -1.15 -1.11 -21.10
N GLN A 120 0.03 -1.34 -21.65
CA GLN A 120 0.67 -0.41 -22.60
C GLN A 120 -0.10 -0.23 -23.92
N ALA A 121 -1.03 -1.14 -24.22
CA ALA A 121 -1.91 -1.01 -25.39
C ALA A 121 -3.08 -0.05 -25.16
N TYR A 122 -3.25 0.47 -23.93
CA TYR A 122 -4.29 1.44 -23.63
C TYR A 122 -3.76 2.86 -23.84
N ASP A 123 -4.26 3.48 -24.90
CA ASP A 123 -4.05 4.90 -25.19
C ASP A 123 -5.31 5.68 -24.78
N PRO A 124 -5.23 6.55 -23.76
CA PRO A 124 -6.41 7.31 -23.34
C PRO A 124 -6.84 8.30 -24.43
N PRO A 125 -8.15 8.52 -24.61
CA PRO A 125 -8.66 9.48 -25.58
C PRO A 125 -8.09 10.90 -25.36
N GLU A 126 -7.75 11.61 -26.43
CA GLU A 126 -7.02 12.88 -26.38
C GLU A 126 -7.73 14.05 -25.63
N HIS A 127 -9.03 13.96 -25.39
CA HIS A 127 -9.82 15.06 -24.80
C HIS A 127 -10.42 14.75 -23.44
N VAL A 128 -9.87 13.74 -22.75
CA VAL A 128 -10.40 13.31 -21.45
C VAL A 128 -9.71 14.10 -20.32
N PRO A 129 -10.46 14.60 -19.32
CA PRO A 129 -9.87 15.26 -18.14
C PRO A 129 -8.78 14.42 -17.48
N GLN A 130 -7.76 15.09 -16.92
CA GLN A 130 -6.60 14.39 -16.32
C GLN A 130 -6.98 13.40 -15.23
N GLU A 131 -8.02 13.70 -14.47
CA GLU A 131 -8.54 12.79 -13.42
C GLU A 131 -9.11 11.50 -14.00
N ILE A 132 -9.86 11.62 -15.09
CA ILE A 132 -10.42 10.47 -15.82
C ILE A 132 -9.30 9.66 -16.46
N ASN A 133 -8.29 10.30 -17.04
CA ASN A 133 -7.11 9.62 -17.57
C ASN A 133 -6.36 8.81 -16.51
N LYS A 134 -6.20 9.37 -15.30
CA LYS A 134 -5.61 8.64 -14.18
C LYS A 134 -6.45 7.43 -13.79
N PHE A 135 -7.77 7.61 -13.71
CA PHE A 135 -8.70 6.51 -13.43
C PHE A 135 -8.63 5.42 -14.50
N LEU A 136 -8.69 5.78 -15.78
CA LEU A 136 -8.66 4.82 -16.89
C LEU A 136 -7.34 4.04 -16.94
N LYS A 137 -6.21 4.68 -16.71
CA LYS A 137 -4.91 4.00 -16.58
C LYS A 137 -4.92 2.99 -15.42
N LEU A 138 -5.52 3.35 -14.30
CA LEU A 138 -5.65 2.47 -13.15
C LEU A 138 -6.62 1.30 -13.44
N TRP A 139 -7.73 1.57 -14.14
CA TRP A 139 -8.73 0.56 -14.52
C TRP A 139 -8.16 -0.46 -15.49
N HIS A 140 -7.45 -0.01 -16.51
CA HIS A 140 -6.80 -0.87 -17.50
C HIS A 140 -5.47 -1.46 -17.02
N SER A 141 -4.98 -1.06 -15.85
CA SER A 141 -3.89 -1.78 -15.21
C SER A 141 -4.39 -3.16 -14.78
N PHE A 142 -3.58 -4.19 -14.95
CA PHE A 142 -3.81 -5.43 -14.23
C PHE A 142 -3.73 -5.07 -12.75
N GLY A 143 -4.88 -4.86 -12.13
CA GLY A 143 -4.99 -4.32 -10.77
C GLY A 143 -4.04 -5.04 -9.85
N GLY A 144 -3.31 -4.30 -9.03
CA GLY A 144 -2.22 -4.84 -8.24
C GLY A 144 -2.54 -6.18 -7.60
N GLN A 145 -1.75 -7.20 -7.91
CA GLN A 145 -1.88 -8.57 -7.40
C GLN A 145 -0.62 -9.02 -6.67
N TYR A 146 -0.77 -9.94 -5.76
CA TYR A 146 0.36 -10.58 -5.11
C TYR A 146 0.85 -11.75 -5.95
N CYS A 147 2.17 -11.86 -6.07
CA CYS A 147 2.88 -12.91 -6.78
C CYS A 147 4.07 -13.40 -5.95
N ASP A 148 4.52 -14.60 -6.17
CA ASP A 148 5.79 -15.07 -5.64
C ASP A 148 7.00 -14.47 -6.40
N TYR A 149 8.20 -14.73 -5.91
CA TYR A 149 9.43 -14.26 -6.54
C TYR A 149 9.59 -14.69 -8.01
N LYS A 150 9.06 -15.84 -8.42
CA LYS A 150 9.25 -16.37 -9.78
C LYS A 150 8.37 -15.67 -10.81
N ASN A 151 7.23 -15.15 -10.35
CA ASN A 151 6.15 -14.65 -11.20
C ASN A 151 5.89 -13.14 -11.01
N PHE A 152 6.71 -12.45 -10.20
CA PHE A 152 6.49 -11.03 -9.97
C PHE A 152 6.95 -10.18 -11.16
N GLU A 153 6.28 -9.08 -11.33
CA GLU A 153 6.58 -8.03 -12.30
C GLU A 153 6.74 -6.67 -11.60
N SER A 154 7.13 -5.65 -12.38
CA SER A 154 7.25 -4.28 -11.89
C SER A 154 5.92 -3.73 -11.31
N HIS A 155 6.05 -2.68 -10.54
CA HIS A 155 4.91 -1.88 -10.08
C HIS A 155 4.90 -0.56 -10.87
N ASP A 156 4.30 -0.61 -12.07
CA ASP A 156 4.36 0.50 -13.04
C ASP A 156 3.72 1.80 -12.52
N LEU A 157 2.69 1.69 -11.67
CA LEU A 157 2.05 2.87 -11.04
C LEU A 157 2.97 3.64 -10.08
N LEU A 158 4.02 3.00 -9.58
CA LEU A 158 5.04 3.61 -8.72
C LEU A 158 6.38 3.77 -9.45
N GLU A 159 6.45 3.33 -10.70
CA GLU A 159 7.69 3.30 -11.50
C GLU A 159 8.83 2.52 -10.81
N LEU A 160 8.49 1.43 -10.11
CA LEU A 160 9.41 0.60 -9.35
C LEU A 160 9.56 -0.78 -9.99
N ASP A 161 10.81 -1.26 -10.08
CA ASP A 161 11.17 -2.57 -10.63
C ASP A 161 10.75 -3.76 -9.75
N ALA A 162 10.46 -3.51 -8.48
CA ALA A 162 9.93 -4.45 -7.51
C ALA A 162 9.23 -3.71 -6.38
N TYR A 163 8.15 -4.27 -5.85
CA TYR A 163 7.44 -3.70 -4.72
C TYR A 163 6.82 -4.79 -3.86
N VAL A 164 6.83 -4.60 -2.56
CA VAL A 164 6.15 -5.48 -1.60
C VAL A 164 5.31 -4.66 -0.63
N HIS A 165 4.42 -5.30 0.05
CA HIS A 165 3.78 -4.72 1.23
C HIS A 165 4.39 -5.29 2.49
N ILE A 166 4.73 -4.40 3.46
CA ILE A 166 5.29 -4.79 4.77
C ILE A 166 4.82 -3.88 5.91
N THR A 167 4.30 -2.70 5.59
CA THR A 167 4.03 -1.64 6.57
C THR A 167 2.71 -1.78 7.33
N SER A 168 1.89 -2.79 7.04
CA SER A 168 0.58 -2.99 7.68
C SER A 168 0.31 -4.44 8.11
N PRO A 169 1.20 -5.09 8.88
CA PRO A 169 1.12 -6.52 9.19
C PRO A 169 -0.08 -6.90 10.07
N ILE A 170 -0.66 -5.95 10.80
CA ILE A 170 -1.84 -6.16 11.65
C ILE A 170 -3.08 -6.52 10.80
N ARG A 171 -3.22 -5.94 9.61
CA ARG A 171 -4.41 -6.04 8.78
C ARG A 171 -4.20 -6.70 7.42
N ARG A 172 -2.96 -6.89 6.99
CA ARG A 172 -2.63 -7.55 5.71
C ARG A 172 -1.70 -8.73 5.95
N LEU A 173 -2.17 -9.92 5.58
CA LEU A 173 -1.38 -11.15 5.71
C LEU A 173 -0.07 -11.12 4.90
N PRO A 174 -0.01 -10.63 3.64
CA PRO A 174 1.24 -10.53 2.91
C PRO A 174 2.33 -9.73 3.61
N ASP A 175 1.96 -8.66 4.31
CA ASP A 175 2.90 -7.84 5.07
C ASP A 175 3.53 -8.66 6.21
N LEU A 176 2.71 -9.40 6.95
CA LEU A 176 3.17 -10.26 8.02
C LEU A 176 4.09 -11.38 7.49
N LEU A 177 3.72 -12.03 6.39
CA LEU A 177 4.53 -13.07 5.77
C LEU A 177 5.89 -12.53 5.32
N ASN A 178 5.92 -11.37 4.68
CA ASN A 178 7.16 -10.72 4.25
C ASN A 178 8.07 -10.33 5.42
N ILE A 179 7.52 -9.82 6.54
CA ILE A 179 8.30 -9.55 7.77
C ILE A 179 8.93 -10.85 8.28
N ILE A 180 8.16 -11.92 8.37
CA ILE A 180 8.64 -13.23 8.86
C ILE A 180 9.78 -13.75 7.96
N ILE A 181 9.62 -13.66 6.64
CA ILE A 181 10.64 -14.09 5.67
C ILE A 181 11.92 -13.27 5.83
N ILE A 182 11.82 -11.94 5.92
CA ILE A 182 13.01 -11.08 6.06
C ILE A 182 13.72 -11.38 7.37
N GLN A 183 13.00 -11.51 8.48
CA GLN A 183 13.59 -11.81 9.78
C GLN A 183 14.28 -13.20 9.82
N ASP A 184 13.71 -14.19 9.15
CA ASP A 184 14.35 -15.53 9.03
C ASP A 184 15.62 -15.45 8.17
N LYS A 185 15.57 -14.76 7.02
CA LYS A 185 16.72 -14.58 6.13
C LYS A 185 17.86 -13.78 6.76
N MET A 186 17.54 -12.83 7.61
CA MET A 186 18.53 -12.06 8.36
C MET A 186 19.06 -12.80 9.61
N GLY A 187 18.54 -13.99 9.93
CA GLY A 187 18.90 -14.73 11.13
C GLY A 187 18.38 -14.12 12.43
N LEU A 188 17.45 -13.17 12.37
CA LEU A 188 16.82 -12.55 13.55
C LEU A 188 15.81 -13.49 14.23
N VAL A 189 15.21 -14.37 13.44
CA VAL A 189 14.29 -15.42 13.89
C VAL A 189 14.63 -16.71 13.17
N SER A 190 14.49 -17.85 13.83
CA SER A 190 14.66 -19.17 13.19
C SER A 190 13.31 -19.85 13.01
N LEU A 191 12.94 -20.11 11.77
CA LEU A 191 11.72 -20.85 11.43
C LEU A 191 11.98 -22.36 11.43
N LYS A 192 11.36 -23.08 12.37
CA LYS A 192 11.44 -24.53 12.49
C LYS A 192 10.05 -25.13 12.74
N GLY A 193 9.88 -26.42 12.36
CA GLY A 193 8.66 -27.17 12.59
C GLY A 193 7.41 -26.46 12.05
N ASN A 194 6.36 -26.37 12.83
CA ASN A 194 5.05 -25.83 12.43
C ASN A 194 5.11 -24.39 11.88
N ARG A 195 6.07 -23.56 12.33
CA ARG A 195 6.22 -22.19 11.83
C ARG A 195 6.68 -22.18 10.37
N LYS A 196 7.61 -23.06 10.04
CA LYS A 196 8.10 -23.22 8.67
C LYS A 196 7.00 -23.78 7.77
N THR A 197 6.31 -24.82 8.22
CA THR A 197 5.18 -25.42 7.48
C THR A 197 4.06 -24.41 7.24
N PHE A 198 3.75 -23.54 8.22
CA PHE A 198 2.78 -22.47 8.07
C PHE A 198 3.17 -21.49 6.95
N LEU A 199 4.41 -20.99 6.97
CA LEU A 199 4.91 -20.09 5.94
C LEU A 199 4.89 -20.74 4.56
N GLU A 200 5.42 -21.96 4.43
CA GLU A 200 5.44 -22.72 3.17
C GLU A 200 4.02 -22.94 2.63
N GLY A 201 3.05 -23.17 3.51
CA GLY A 201 1.64 -23.29 3.13
C GLY A 201 1.10 -22.02 2.47
N TRP A 202 1.40 -20.84 3.02
CA TRP A 202 0.96 -19.56 2.46
C TRP A 202 1.72 -19.12 1.21
N MET A 203 2.90 -19.68 0.96
CA MET A 203 3.70 -19.40 -0.24
C MET A 203 3.29 -20.25 -1.46
N LYS A 204 2.32 -21.15 -1.32
CA LYS A 204 1.78 -21.94 -2.43
C LYS A 204 0.94 -21.07 -3.39
N PRO A 205 0.93 -21.38 -4.70
CA PRO A 205 0.15 -20.64 -5.68
C PRO A 205 -1.33 -20.49 -5.32
N GLU A 206 -1.96 -21.56 -4.81
CA GLU A 206 -3.37 -21.57 -4.42
C GLU A 206 -3.65 -20.60 -3.26
N SER A 207 -2.72 -20.53 -2.30
CA SER A 207 -2.85 -19.62 -1.16
C SER A 207 -2.65 -18.16 -1.57
N ILE A 208 -1.73 -17.90 -2.50
CA ILE A 208 -1.51 -16.56 -3.07
C ILE A 208 -2.75 -16.12 -3.85
N GLU A 209 -3.33 -17.00 -4.66
CA GLU A 209 -4.58 -16.69 -5.38
C GLU A 209 -5.74 -16.45 -4.41
N TYR A 210 -5.87 -17.23 -3.34
CA TYR A 210 -6.84 -16.99 -2.28
C TYR A 210 -6.66 -15.59 -1.65
N ILE A 211 -5.41 -15.15 -1.38
CA ILE A 211 -5.12 -13.80 -0.89
C ILE A 211 -5.61 -12.76 -1.90
N ASN A 212 -5.32 -12.94 -3.19
CA ASN A 212 -5.72 -12.01 -4.25
C ASN A 212 -7.25 -11.91 -4.36
N GLN A 213 -7.96 -13.03 -4.34
CA GLN A 213 -9.42 -13.07 -4.38
C GLN A 213 -10.04 -12.38 -3.15
N THR A 214 -9.52 -12.68 -1.97
CA THR A 214 -9.96 -12.06 -0.71
C THR A 214 -9.76 -10.54 -0.74
N MET A 215 -8.62 -10.06 -1.23
CA MET A 215 -8.33 -8.63 -1.34
C MET A 215 -9.27 -7.92 -2.33
N ARG A 216 -9.64 -8.59 -3.44
CA ARG A 216 -10.64 -8.07 -4.39
C ARG A 216 -12.02 -7.95 -3.73
N SER A 217 -12.43 -8.98 -3.00
CA SER A 217 -13.71 -9.01 -2.27
C SER A 217 -13.79 -7.93 -1.20
N ILE A 218 -12.71 -7.77 -0.39
CA ILE A 218 -12.63 -6.72 0.64
C ILE A 218 -12.77 -5.33 0.03
N ARG A 219 -12.11 -5.07 -1.10
CA ARG A 219 -12.19 -3.77 -1.78
C ARG A 219 -13.61 -3.48 -2.26
N ARG A 220 -14.28 -4.49 -2.83
CA ARG A 220 -15.69 -4.35 -3.25
C ARG A 220 -16.58 -3.99 -2.08
N VAL A 221 -16.53 -4.75 -0.99
CA VAL A 221 -17.31 -4.47 0.22
C VAL A 221 -16.98 -3.09 0.81
N GLN A 222 -15.71 -2.67 0.78
CA GLN A 222 -15.32 -1.34 1.24
C GLN A 222 -15.95 -0.22 0.41
N ASN A 223 -16.01 -0.38 -0.93
CA ASN A 223 -16.68 0.57 -1.79
C ASN A 223 -18.19 0.64 -1.50
N ASP A 224 -18.82 -0.53 -1.33
CA ASP A 224 -20.25 -0.61 -0.99
C ASP A 224 -20.54 0.07 0.37
N CYS A 225 -19.67 -0.15 1.38
CA CYS A 225 -19.78 0.52 2.68
C CYS A 225 -19.60 2.04 2.59
N ASN A 226 -18.64 2.51 1.77
CA ASN A 226 -18.43 3.93 1.55
C ASN A 226 -19.66 4.59 0.91
N LEU A 227 -20.26 3.93 -0.08
CA LEU A 227 -21.48 4.41 -0.71
C LEU A 227 -22.65 4.48 0.29
N LEU A 228 -22.80 3.44 1.11
CA LEU A 228 -23.84 3.41 2.15
C LEU A 228 -23.64 4.53 3.17
N ASP A 229 -22.40 4.78 3.60
CA ASP A 229 -22.05 5.85 4.53
C ASP A 229 -22.40 7.24 3.96
N LEU A 230 -22.07 7.46 2.68
CA LEU A 230 -22.46 8.70 1.97
C LEU A 230 -23.98 8.87 1.95
N CYS A 231 -24.72 7.84 1.56
CA CYS A 231 -26.19 7.90 1.51
C CYS A 231 -26.82 8.06 2.89
N SER A 232 -26.18 7.62 3.97
CA SER A 232 -26.68 7.75 5.33
C SER A 232 -26.41 9.13 5.94
N LYS A 233 -25.36 9.81 5.50
CA LYS A 233 -25.01 11.16 5.95
C LYS A 233 -25.82 12.27 5.28
N ASP A 234 -26.24 12.04 4.05
CA ASP A 234 -27.02 12.98 3.26
C ASP A 234 -28.11 12.23 2.48
N ASP A 235 -29.31 12.22 3.03
CA ASP A 235 -30.48 11.57 2.40
C ASP A 235 -30.82 12.16 1.02
N THR A 236 -30.40 13.39 0.74
CA THR A 236 -30.65 14.07 -0.54
C THR A 236 -29.77 13.56 -1.68
N ILE A 237 -28.70 12.83 -1.37
CA ILE A 237 -27.77 12.27 -2.38
C ILE A 237 -28.53 11.41 -3.40
N LYS A 238 -29.53 10.65 -2.96
CA LYS A 238 -30.31 9.74 -3.83
C LYS A 238 -31.09 10.46 -4.91
N ASP A 239 -31.42 11.73 -4.68
CA ASP A 239 -32.23 12.55 -5.59
C ASP A 239 -31.38 13.55 -6.39
N LYS A 240 -30.08 13.62 -6.13
CA LYS A 240 -29.14 14.48 -6.87
C LYS A 240 -28.73 13.85 -8.19
N VAL A 241 -28.52 14.70 -9.17
CA VAL A 241 -27.93 14.33 -10.47
C VAL A 241 -26.44 14.58 -10.39
N PHE A 242 -25.64 13.57 -10.71
CA PHE A 242 -24.18 13.63 -10.70
C PHE A 242 -23.63 13.50 -12.12
N GLU A 243 -22.50 14.14 -12.35
CA GLU A 243 -21.72 13.90 -13.55
C GLU A 243 -21.03 12.55 -13.46
N ALA A 244 -21.16 11.74 -14.51
CA ALA A 244 -20.56 10.43 -14.59
C ALA A 244 -19.99 10.16 -15.99
N PHE A 245 -18.85 9.46 -16.05
CA PHE A 245 -18.20 9.08 -17.31
C PHE A 245 -18.43 7.61 -17.58
N VAL A 246 -19.03 7.29 -18.71
CA VAL A 246 -19.17 5.91 -19.21
C VAL A 246 -17.84 5.50 -19.81
N PHE A 247 -17.21 4.47 -19.27
CA PHE A 247 -15.89 4.00 -19.72
C PHE A 247 -15.88 2.56 -20.23
N ASP A 248 -16.94 1.78 -19.95
CA ASP A 248 -17.09 0.42 -20.45
C ASP A 248 -18.56 0.05 -20.65
N LYS A 249 -18.80 -0.89 -21.55
CA LYS A 249 -20.12 -1.37 -21.92
C LYS A 249 -20.10 -2.90 -22.01
N ILE A 250 -20.84 -3.55 -21.13
CA ILE A 250 -20.95 -5.00 -21.06
C ILE A 250 -22.27 -5.43 -21.70
N VAL A 251 -22.20 -6.39 -22.61
CA VAL A 251 -23.41 -7.03 -23.16
C VAL A 251 -23.79 -8.19 -22.24
N ARG A 252 -24.98 -8.12 -21.66
CA ARG A 252 -25.53 -9.18 -20.79
C ARG A 252 -26.13 -10.32 -21.60
N ASN A 253 -26.30 -11.47 -20.95
CA ASN A 253 -26.89 -12.67 -21.57
C ASN A 253 -28.35 -12.46 -22.02
N ASP A 254 -29.05 -11.47 -21.43
CA ASP A 254 -30.42 -11.06 -21.79
C ASP A 254 -30.49 -10.06 -22.95
N ALA A 255 -29.38 -9.85 -23.66
CA ALA A 255 -29.18 -8.84 -24.72
C ALA A 255 -29.32 -7.38 -24.25
N LEU A 256 -29.41 -7.12 -22.97
CA LEU A 256 -29.35 -5.77 -22.39
C LEU A 256 -27.90 -5.30 -22.23
N TYR A 257 -27.75 -3.98 -22.16
CA TYR A 257 -26.47 -3.37 -21.94
C TYR A 257 -26.32 -2.93 -20.48
N GLN A 258 -25.16 -3.24 -19.90
CA GLN A 258 -24.73 -2.68 -18.62
C GLN A 258 -23.59 -1.71 -18.91
N TYR A 259 -23.75 -0.45 -18.50
CA TYR A 259 -22.72 0.55 -18.61
C TYR A 259 -21.93 0.61 -17.29
N MET A 260 -20.61 0.63 -17.42
CA MET A 260 -19.72 0.93 -16.29
C MET A 260 -19.45 2.42 -16.30
N VAL A 261 -19.73 3.08 -15.19
CA VAL A 261 -19.60 4.52 -15.05
C VAL A 261 -18.63 4.87 -13.92
N PHE A 262 -17.84 5.91 -14.10
CA PHE A 262 -17.02 6.49 -13.06
C PHE A 262 -17.62 7.82 -12.63
N MET A 263 -17.82 7.99 -11.33
CA MET A 263 -18.30 9.23 -10.70
C MET A 263 -17.11 9.94 -10.03
N PRO A 264 -16.56 11.01 -10.61
CA PRO A 264 -15.38 11.70 -10.09
C PRO A 264 -15.57 12.23 -8.68
N GLU A 265 -16.75 12.82 -8.39
CA GLU A 265 -17.06 13.40 -7.08
C GLU A 265 -16.87 12.42 -5.93
N PHE A 266 -17.22 11.16 -6.14
CA PHE A 266 -17.08 10.09 -5.12
C PHE A 266 -15.87 9.21 -5.35
N LYS A 267 -15.17 9.35 -6.47
CA LYS A 267 -14.08 8.47 -6.93
C LYS A 267 -14.50 6.99 -6.94
N MET A 268 -15.74 6.73 -7.35
CA MET A 268 -16.39 5.40 -7.35
C MET A 268 -16.79 4.98 -8.77
N THR A 269 -16.89 3.64 -8.92
CA THR A 269 -17.39 2.99 -10.14
C THR A 269 -18.60 2.13 -9.82
#